data_8804e6b91c24dac82b9825473215dd27
#
_entry.id   8804e6b91c24dac82b9825473215dd27
#
_cell.length_a   1.000
_cell.length_b   1.000
_cell.length_c   1.000
_cell.angle_alpha   90.00
_cell.angle_beta   90.00
_cell.angle_gamma   90.00
#
_symmetry.space_group_name_H-M   'P 1'
#
loop_
_entity.id
_entity.type
_entity.pdbx_description
1 polymer ?
#
loop_
_entity_poly.entity_id
_entity_poly.type
_entity_poly.pdbx_seq_one_letter_code
_entity_poly.pdbx_strand_id
1 'polypeptide(L)'
;MFSDLRYSNCPVLIELICGVGPVSSKPYRRQKGASIANSPSRPSFLALDLLRGASALVVMMAHLRGYSLPAYGALPASDQGLITALFYAVTRPGHPAVMVFFVLSGFLVGGQVIRHVRDGRFDLQRYAVDRATRIFLPLIPALLLTALVAISVGSAFPIQDVVAHIAGLNGIVVPTVRANAPLWSLAYEIWFYVLMGCAGYAFSRRSLPAWSFFGLGAAALVFSVLEAQYLLFWLLGALVAAYPPRSLWVAYTGVVAFIGGIFVSQMMSDGGPWAGYATGPADAIMCAGLAALLPALCHEQANRILEPAAWPIRSLSAMSYSLYIFHYPVLVYLTANYMPAAPGLGDGAITSLVVKGAVCFAVCLVFYLLFERRTVAFRNRINGTVSA
;
A
#
# COMPACT_ATOMS: atom_id res chain seq x y z
N MET A 1 -36.79 -12.77 -3.78
CA MET A 1 -36.87 -11.31 -3.69
C MET A 1 -35.46 -10.71 -3.72
N PHE A 2 -34.62 -11.08 -4.75
CA PHE A 2 -33.22 -10.65 -4.91
C PHE A 2 -32.79 -10.66 -6.39
N SER A 3 -33.72 -10.38 -7.33
CA SER A 3 -33.47 -10.53 -8.78
C SER A 3 -33.13 -9.22 -9.54
N ASP A 4 -33.08 -8.05 -8.89
CA ASP A 4 -32.94 -6.75 -9.59
C ASP A 4 -31.76 -5.87 -9.19
N LEU A 5 -30.61 -6.46 -8.83
CA LEU A 5 -29.37 -5.70 -8.76
C LEU A 5 -28.69 -5.68 -10.15
N ARG A 6 -29.19 -4.85 -11.05
CA ARG A 6 -28.53 -4.54 -12.32
C ARG A 6 -27.33 -3.65 -12.07
N TYR A 7 -26.13 -4.17 -12.32
CA TYR A 7 -24.84 -3.46 -12.32
C TYR A 7 -24.71 -2.43 -13.47
N SER A 8 -25.81 -1.80 -13.91
CA SER A 8 -25.81 -0.93 -15.09
C SER A 8 -25.11 0.43 -14.90
N ASN A 9 -24.65 0.81 -13.71
CA ASN A 9 -24.06 2.13 -13.42
C ASN A 9 -22.59 2.10 -12.97
N CYS A 10 -21.83 1.06 -13.28
CA CYS A 10 -20.44 0.96 -12.91
C CYS A 10 -19.50 2.03 -13.54
N PRO A 11 -19.76 2.60 -14.75
CA PRO A 11 -18.93 3.67 -15.31
C PRO A 11 -18.94 4.96 -14.46
N VAL A 12 -20.09 5.34 -13.91
CA VAL A 12 -20.23 6.57 -13.10
C VAL A 12 -19.51 6.47 -11.75
N LEU A 13 -19.47 5.27 -11.18
CA LEU A 13 -18.85 5.02 -9.87
C LEU A 13 -17.34 5.29 -9.88
N ILE A 14 -16.70 5.14 -11.01
CA ILE A 14 -15.26 5.22 -11.18
C ILE A 14 -14.80 6.63 -11.56
N GLU A 15 -15.64 7.42 -12.23
CA GLU A 15 -15.40 8.87 -12.43
C GLU A 15 -15.34 9.62 -11.09
N LEU A 16 -16.12 9.17 -10.13
CA LEU A 16 -16.17 9.73 -8.78
C LEU A 16 -14.92 9.42 -7.93
N ILE A 17 -14.18 8.30 -8.18
CA ILE A 17 -12.96 7.96 -7.43
C ILE A 17 -11.80 8.91 -7.74
N CYS A 18 -11.74 9.45 -8.96
CA CYS A 18 -10.58 10.19 -9.46
C CYS A 18 -10.77 11.71 -9.52
N GLY A 19 -11.94 12.24 -9.16
CA GLY A 19 -12.19 13.69 -9.04
C GLY A 19 -12.12 14.47 -10.37
N VAL A 20 -12.44 13.81 -11.51
CA VAL A 20 -12.57 14.47 -12.81
C VAL A 20 -14.02 14.32 -13.26
N GLY A 21 -14.87 15.28 -12.90
CA GLY A 21 -16.19 15.41 -13.48
C GLY A 21 -16.09 15.79 -14.96
N PRO A 22 -17.15 15.54 -15.77
CA PRO A 22 -17.17 15.94 -17.17
C PRO A 22 -16.94 17.44 -17.29
N VAL A 23 -15.93 17.83 -18.08
CA VAL A 23 -15.74 19.23 -18.45
C VAL A 23 -16.90 19.60 -19.36
N SER A 24 -17.91 20.24 -18.77
CA SER A 24 -18.98 20.89 -19.54
C SER A 24 -18.37 21.97 -20.41
N SER A 25 -18.54 21.85 -21.72
CA SER A 25 -18.08 22.80 -22.73
C SER A 25 -18.91 24.10 -22.77
N LYS A 26 -19.59 24.46 -21.67
CA LYS A 26 -20.30 25.77 -21.58
C LYS A 26 -19.47 26.73 -20.71
N PRO A 27 -19.27 27.98 -21.14
CA PRO A 27 -18.51 28.97 -20.38
C PRO A 27 -19.20 29.26 -19.05
N TYR A 28 -18.47 29.02 -17.95
CA TYR A 28 -18.94 29.23 -16.58
C TYR A 28 -19.16 30.70 -16.31
N ARG A 29 -20.42 31.13 -16.29
CA ARG A 29 -20.84 32.49 -15.87
C ARG A 29 -20.62 32.58 -14.35
N ARG A 30 -19.66 33.36 -13.93
CA ARG A 30 -19.27 33.62 -12.55
C ARG A 30 -20.45 34.18 -11.76
N GLN A 31 -21.19 33.36 -11.05
CA GLN A 31 -22.15 33.82 -10.04
C GLN A 31 -21.37 34.21 -8.77
N LYS A 32 -21.30 35.51 -8.50
CA LYS A 32 -20.85 36.06 -7.22
C LYS A 32 -21.92 35.77 -6.17
N GLY A 33 -21.56 34.98 -5.12
CA GLY A 33 -22.38 34.92 -3.91
C GLY A 33 -22.86 33.54 -3.47
N ALA A 34 -22.19 32.44 -3.80
CA ALA A 34 -22.47 31.12 -3.18
C ALA A 34 -21.48 30.87 -2.04
N SER A 35 -22.01 30.67 -0.83
CA SER A 35 -21.31 30.33 0.41
C SER A 35 -20.43 29.06 0.19
N ILE A 36 -19.22 29.07 0.82
CA ILE A 36 -18.18 28.04 0.74
C ILE A 36 -18.56 26.74 1.51
N ALA A 37 -19.82 26.53 1.80
CA ALA A 37 -20.31 25.39 2.56
C ALA A 37 -21.10 24.46 1.64
N ASN A 38 -20.45 23.63 0.81
CA ASN A 38 -20.91 22.36 0.23
C ASN A 38 -20.25 22.11 -1.14
N SER A 39 -18.92 21.94 -1.16
CA SER A 39 -18.33 21.12 -2.22
C SER A 39 -18.75 19.67 -1.95
N PRO A 40 -19.33 18.95 -2.92
CA PRO A 40 -19.70 17.55 -2.72
C PRO A 40 -18.44 16.78 -2.32
N SER A 41 -18.46 16.23 -1.11
CA SER A 41 -17.37 15.40 -0.58
C SER A 41 -17.14 14.27 -1.58
N ARG A 42 -15.90 14.10 -2.04
CA ARG A 42 -15.52 12.98 -2.93
C ARG A 42 -16.03 11.70 -2.30
N PRO A 43 -16.71 10.81 -3.04
CA PRO A 43 -17.12 9.53 -2.51
C PRO A 43 -15.85 8.80 -2.08
N SER A 44 -15.69 8.62 -0.77
CA SER A 44 -14.61 7.84 -0.20
C SER A 44 -15.09 6.39 -0.14
N PHE A 45 -14.30 5.48 -0.69
CA PHE A 45 -14.55 4.05 -0.53
C PHE A 45 -13.96 3.61 0.80
N LEU A 46 -14.75 3.74 1.87
CA LEU A 46 -14.34 3.44 3.23
C LEU A 46 -13.77 2.02 3.38
N ALA A 47 -14.31 1.06 2.61
CA ALA A 47 -13.78 -0.30 2.63
C ALA A 47 -12.35 -0.41 2.06
N LEU A 48 -12.02 0.36 1.01
CA LEU A 48 -10.65 0.42 0.48
C LEU A 48 -9.72 1.19 1.42
N ASP A 49 -10.22 2.25 2.05
CA ASP A 49 -9.48 3.00 3.07
C ASP A 49 -9.22 2.11 4.29
N LEU A 50 -10.21 1.31 4.73
CA LEU A 50 -10.04 0.34 5.80
C LEU A 50 -8.97 -0.70 5.46
N LEU A 51 -9.02 -1.30 4.28
CA LEU A 51 -8.01 -2.27 3.85
C LEU A 51 -6.61 -1.66 3.86
N ARG A 52 -6.46 -0.43 3.32
CA ARG A 52 -5.17 0.25 3.27
C ARG A 52 -4.64 0.55 4.68
N GLY A 53 -5.46 1.16 5.53
CA GLY A 53 -5.08 1.53 6.88
C GLY A 53 -4.79 0.31 7.76
N ALA A 54 -5.67 -0.70 7.71
CA ALA A 54 -5.49 -1.95 8.45
C ALA A 54 -4.23 -2.69 8.02
N SER A 55 -3.93 -2.76 6.71
CA SER A 55 -2.71 -3.41 6.22
C SER A 55 -1.45 -2.71 6.73
N ALA A 56 -1.41 -1.36 6.77
CA ALA A 56 -0.27 -0.63 7.32
C ALA A 56 -0.09 -0.93 8.82
N LEU A 57 -1.19 -0.97 9.57
CA LEU A 57 -1.17 -1.30 10.99
C LEU A 57 -0.71 -2.75 11.23
N VAL A 58 -1.19 -3.70 10.44
CA VAL A 58 -0.79 -5.12 10.54
C VAL A 58 0.70 -5.28 10.24
N VAL A 59 1.25 -4.60 9.23
CA VAL A 59 2.70 -4.61 8.96
C VAL A 59 3.49 -4.06 10.15
N MET A 60 3.07 -2.91 10.71
CA MET A 60 3.70 -2.33 11.88
C MET A 60 3.63 -3.29 13.09
N MET A 61 2.47 -3.91 13.34
CA MET A 61 2.28 -4.85 14.44
C MET A 61 3.11 -6.13 14.28
N ALA A 62 3.27 -6.64 13.06
CA ALA A 62 4.10 -7.80 12.78
C ALA A 62 5.57 -7.54 13.13
N HIS A 63 6.10 -6.38 12.71
CA HIS A 63 7.46 -5.98 13.04
C HIS A 63 7.62 -5.65 14.53
N LEU A 64 6.66 -4.91 15.11
CA LEU A 64 6.65 -4.59 16.55
C LEU A 64 6.73 -5.86 17.40
N ARG A 65 5.91 -6.87 17.08
CA ARG A 65 5.96 -8.16 17.74
C ARG A 65 7.31 -8.85 17.54
N GLY A 66 7.81 -8.89 16.29
CA GLY A 66 9.10 -9.53 15.98
C GLY A 66 10.31 -8.88 16.69
N TYR A 67 10.26 -7.58 16.93
CA TYR A 67 11.28 -6.83 17.69
C TYR A 67 11.07 -6.82 19.21
N SER A 68 9.96 -7.33 19.70
CA SER A 68 9.63 -7.31 21.13
C SER A 68 9.56 -8.71 21.72
N LEU A 69 9.15 -9.72 20.96
CA LEU A 69 8.86 -11.07 21.42
C LEU A 69 9.53 -12.12 20.52
N PRO A 70 9.90 -13.30 21.05
CA PRO A 70 10.39 -14.42 20.25
C PRO A 70 9.29 -14.99 19.35
N ALA A 71 9.65 -15.88 18.45
CA ALA A 71 8.66 -16.63 17.67
C ALA A 71 7.76 -17.48 18.60
N TYR A 72 6.51 -17.75 18.20
CA TYR A 72 5.55 -18.48 19.03
C TYR A 72 6.10 -19.81 19.53
N GLY A 73 6.72 -20.61 18.65
CA GLY A 73 7.31 -21.91 19.00
C GLY A 73 8.57 -21.82 19.89
N ALA A 74 9.17 -20.62 20.03
CA ALA A 74 10.31 -20.39 20.91
C ALA A 74 9.91 -19.82 22.28
N LEU A 75 8.61 -19.56 22.51
CA LEU A 75 8.10 -19.18 23.82
C LEU A 75 8.19 -20.35 24.81
N PRO A 76 8.35 -20.08 26.13
CA PRO A 76 8.15 -21.09 27.14
C PRO A 76 6.77 -21.76 27.01
N ALA A 77 6.69 -23.06 27.32
CA ALA A 77 5.43 -23.84 27.19
C ALA A 77 4.28 -23.23 28.02
N SER A 78 4.58 -22.61 29.16
CA SER A 78 3.60 -21.87 29.97
C SER A 78 2.94 -20.71 29.22
N ASP A 79 3.62 -20.13 28.24
CA ASP A 79 3.17 -18.94 27.51
C ASP A 79 2.47 -19.33 26.19
N GLN A 80 2.51 -20.61 25.78
CA GLN A 80 1.91 -21.12 24.54
C GLN A 80 0.42 -21.46 24.71
N GLY A 81 -0.38 -20.50 25.23
CA GLY A 81 -1.82 -20.66 25.39
C GLY A 81 -2.63 -20.18 24.19
N LEU A 82 -3.96 -20.43 24.21
CA LEU A 82 -4.88 -20.03 23.14
C LEU A 82 -4.86 -18.51 22.88
N ILE A 83 -4.86 -17.70 23.93
CA ILE A 83 -4.86 -16.22 23.83
C ILE A 83 -3.58 -15.76 23.12
N THR A 84 -2.45 -16.31 23.49
CA THR A 84 -1.16 -16.05 22.85
C THR A 84 -1.16 -16.49 21.39
N ALA A 85 -1.69 -17.67 21.08
CA ALA A 85 -1.82 -18.15 19.72
C ALA A 85 -2.67 -17.22 18.86
N LEU A 86 -3.79 -16.74 19.37
CA LEU A 86 -4.66 -15.77 18.69
C LEU A 86 -3.95 -14.42 18.48
N PHE A 87 -3.24 -13.92 19.49
CA PHE A 87 -2.43 -12.70 19.36
C PHE A 87 -1.38 -12.82 18.24
N TYR A 88 -0.66 -13.96 18.19
CA TYR A 88 0.31 -14.21 17.13
C TYR A 88 -0.37 -14.36 15.75
N ALA A 89 -1.51 -15.04 15.67
CA ALA A 89 -2.26 -15.19 14.42
C ALA A 89 -2.70 -13.84 13.83
N VAL A 90 -3.11 -12.89 14.68
CA VAL A 90 -3.55 -11.55 14.23
C VAL A 90 -2.36 -10.62 13.91
N THR A 91 -1.26 -10.74 14.65
CA THR A 91 -0.08 -9.84 14.50
C THR A 91 1.00 -10.38 13.55
N ARG A 92 0.84 -11.57 13.00
CA ARG A 92 1.85 -12.21 12.14
C ARG A 92 1.72 -11.88 10.65
N PRO A 93 0.53 -11.59 10.06
CA PRO A 93 0.36 -11.52 8.61
C PRO A 93 0.93 -10.22 7.98
N GLY A 94 2.17 -9.85 8.32
CA GLY A 94 2.85 -8.68 7.75
C GLY A 94 3.08 -8.80 6.25
N HIS A 95 3.57 -9.96 5.77
CA HIS A 95 3.77 -10.21 4.34
C HIS A 95 2.44 -10.23 3.56
N PRO A 96 1.40 -10.96 3.94
CA PRO A 96 0.07 -10.85 3.35
C PRO A 96 -0.46 -9.42 3.27
N ALA A 97 -0.23 -8.61 4.29
CA ALA A 97 -0.65 -7.20 4.29
C ALA A 97 0.08 -6.35 3.24
N VAL A 98 1.34 -6.65 2.91
CA VAL A 98 2.04 -6.02 1.78
C VAL A 98 1.43 -6.44 0.43
N MET A 99 1.02 -7.70 0.29
CA MET A 99 0.33 -8.15 -0.93
C MET A 99 -1.00 -7.41 -1.13
N VAL A 100 -1.72 -7.11 -0.04
CA VAL A 100 -2.93 -6.25 -0.11
C VAL A 100 -2.58 -4.88 -0.70
N PHE A 101 -1.46 -4.26 -0.32
CA PHE A 101 -1.02 -3.00 -0.92
C PHE A 101 -0.76 -3.11 -2.41
N PHE A 102 -0.13 -4.19 -2.88
CA PHE A 102 0.14 -4.37 -4.31
C PHE A 102 -1.15 -4.48 -5.10
N VAL A 103 -2.10 -5.31 -4.68
CA VAL A 103 -3.40 -5.46 -5.35
C VAL A 103 -4.20 -4.16 -5.33
N LEU A 104 -4.24 -3.45 -4.17
CA LEU A 104 -4.92 -2.15 -4.04
C LEU A 104 -4.26 -1.07 -4.92
N SER A 105 -2.93 -1.01 -4.97
CA SER A 105 -2.21 -0.09 -5.83
C SER A 105 -2.51 -0.36 -7.30
N GLY A 106 -2.50 -1.61 -7.73
CA GLY A 106 -2.93 -2.01 -9.07
C GLY A 106 -4.35 -1.57 -9.38
N PHE A 107 -5.30 -1.84 -8.48
CA PHE A 107 -6.70 -1.47 -8.62
C PHE A 107 -6.89 0.05 -8.76
N LEU A 108 -6.27 0.83 -7.90
CA LEU A 108 -6.44 2.28 -7.86
C LEU A 108 -5.64 2.99 -8.94
N VAL A 109 -4.35 2.65 -9.10
CA VAL A 109 -3.44 3.35 -10.00
C VAL A 109 -3.47 2.75 -11.41
N GLY A 110 -3.25 1.44 -11.53
CA GLY A 110 -3.27 0.74 -12.81
C GLY A 110 -4.64 0.83 -13.49
N GLY A 111 -5.70 0.58 -12.74
CA GLY A 111 -7.06 0.73 -13.22
C GLY A 111 -7.38 2.15 -13.70
N GLN A 112 -6.88 3.18 -13.02
CA GLN A 112 -7.03 4.56 -13.46
C GLN A 112 -6.32 4.82 -14.79
N VAL A 113 -5.07 4.35 -14.94
CA VAL A 113 -4.31 4.53 -16.19
C VAL A 113 -5.03 3.84 -17.35
N ILE A 114 -5.46 2.59 -17.20
CA ILE A 114 -6.18 1.85 -18.25
C ILE A 114 -7.43 2.64 -18.70
N ARG A 115 -8.20 3.18 -17.76
CA ARG A 115 -9.38 3.99 -18.10
C ARG A 115 -9.00 5.28 -18.83
N HIS A 116 -8.02 6.03 -18.31
CA HIS A 116 -7.59 7.29 -18.95
C HIS A 116 -7.06 7.05 -20.37
N VAL A 117 -6.35 5.96 -20.61
CA VAL A 117 -5.89 5.57 -21.96
C VAL A 117 -7.09 5.26 -22.84
N ARG A 118 -8.04 4.44 -22.38
CA ARG A 118 -9.25 4.09 -23.15
C ARG A 118 -10.09 5.30 -23.50
N ASP A 119 -10.18 6.28 -22.58
CA ASP A 119 -10.95 7.50 -22.77
C ASP A 119 -10.16 8.60 -23.52
N GLY A 120 -8.91 8.33 -23.94
CA GLY A 120 -8.06 9.31 -24.64
C GLY A 120 -7.60 10.49 -23.76
N ARG A 121 -7.63 10.34 -22.43
CA ARG A 121 -7.35 11.41 -21.46
C ARG A 121 -6.05 11.20 -20.67
N PHE A 122 -5.23 10.21 -21.04
CA PHE A 122 -3.99 9.93 -20.30
C PHE A 122 -2.96 11.04 -20.53
N ASP A 123 -2.49 11.63 -19.43
CA ASP A 123 -1.44 12.64 -19.37
C ASP A 123 -0.28 12.10 -18.53
N LEU A 124 0.85 11.80 -19.19
CA LEU A 124 2.04 11.24 -18.56
C LEU A 124 2.65 12.20 -17.52
N GLN A 125 2.70 13.50 -17.82
CA GLN A 125 3.32 14.48 -16.94
C GLN A 125 2.56 14.59 -15.63
N ARG A 126 1.24 14.71 -15.72
CA ARG A 126 0.36 14.72 -14.55
C ARG A 126 0.46 13.42 -13.77
N TYR A 127 0.48 12.27 -14.45
CA TYR A 127 0.67 10.97 -13.82
C TYR A 127 2.01 10.89 -13.07
N ALA A 128 3.11 11.29 -13.72
CA ALA A 128 4.45 11.25 -13.12
C ALA A 128 4.54 12.16 -11.89
N VAL A 129 4.02 13.39 -11.95
CA VAL A 129 3.97 14.32 -10.81
C VAL A 129 3.14 13.73 -9.67
N ASP A 130 1.98 13.13 -9.96
CA ASP A 130 1.10 12.54 -8.94
C ASP A 130 1.79 11.35 -8.23
N ARG A 131 2.54 10.52 -8.95
CA ARG A 131 3.24 9.36 -8.35
C ARG A 131 4.52 9.80 -7.65
N ALA A 132 5.32 10.66 -8.28
CA ALA A 132 6.57 11.15 -7.70
C ALA A 132 6.33 11.89 -6.38
N THR A 133 5.36 12.80 -6.34
CA THR A 133 5.04 13.52 -5.10
C THR A 133 4.52 12.59 -4.01
N ARG A 134 3.73 11.57 -4.37
CA ARG A 134 3.19 10.59 -3.42
C ARG A 134 4.28 9.75 -2.77
N ILE A 135 5.30 9.33 -3.55
CA ILE A 135 6.39 8.48 -3.07
C ILE A 135 7.49 9.32 -2.42
N PHE A 136 8.09 10.23 -3.18
CA PHE A 136 9.37 10.82 -2.78
C PHE A 136 9.27 11.86 -1.68
N LEU A 137 8.15 12.57 -1.55
CA LEU A 137 8.03 13.58 -0.50
C LEU A 137 8.13 13.00 0.92
N PRO A 138 7.51 11.85 1.25
CA PRO A 138 7.74 11.17 2.52
C PRO A 138 8.97 10.24 2.52
N LEU A 139 9.39 9.68 1.38
CA LEU A 139 10.51 8.74 1.30
C LEU A 139 11.85 9.39 1.66
N ILE A 140 12.11 10.61 1.16
CA ILE A 140 13.38 11.31 1.43
C ILE A 140 13.63 11.45 2.94
N PRO A 141 12.70 12.01 3.75
CA PRO A 141 12.90 12.05 5.20
C PRO A 141 12.94 10.67 5.87
N ALA A 142 12.27 9.65 5.30
CA ALA A 142 12.38 8.28 5.82
C ALA A 142 13.79 7.70 5.59
N LEU A 143 14.42 7.95 4.44
CA LEU A 143 15.79 7.53 4.17
C LEU A 143 16.79 8.29 5.07
N LEU A 144 16.55 9.57 5.36
CA LEU A 144 17.39 10.33 6.31
C LEU A 144 17.27 9.73 7.73
N LEU A 145 16.07 9.44 8.20
CA LEU A 145 15.88 8.76 9.49
C LEU A 145 16.56 7.39 9.48
N THR A 146 16.40 6.63 8.40
CA THR A 146 17.03 5.31 8.24
C THR A 146 18.55 5.40 8.30
N ALA A 147 19.15 6.41 7.66
CA ALA A 147 20.60 6.65 7.70
C ALA A 147 21.08 6.98 9.13
N LEU A 148 20.38 7.86 9.82
CA LEU A 148 20.68 8.19 11.22
C LEU A 148 20.62 6.96 12.14
N VAL A 149 19.58 6.15 11.96
CA VAL A 149 19.44 4.90 12.72
C VAL A 149 20.52 3.90 12.35
N ALA A 150 20.83 3.71 11.06
CA ALA A 150 21.90 2.81 10.63
C ALA A 150 23.24 3.19 11.29
N ILE A 151 23.59 4.48 11.29
CA ILE A 151 24.80 4.97 11.97
C ILE A 151 24.74 4.67 13.47
N SER A 152 23.61 4.90 14.13
CA SER A 152 23.47 4.69 15.59
C SER A 152 23.60 3.23 16.03
N VAL A 153 23.32 2.28 15.13
CA VAL A 153 23.48 0.84 15.38
C VAL A 153 24.75 0.24 14.77
N GLY A 154 25.69 1.11 14.32
CA GLY A 154 26.97 0.67 13.73
C GLY A 154 26.84 0.00 12.36
N SER A 155 25.75 0.26 11.62
CA SER A 155 25.51 -0.27 10.28
C SER A 155 25.86 0.77 9.21
N ALA A 156 26.44 0.32 8.09
CA ALA A 156 26.73 1.21 6.96
C ALA A 156 25.45 1.44 6.12
N PHE A 157 25.25 2.69 5.71
CA PHE A 157 24.27 3.06 4.70
C PHE A 157 24.85 4.19 3.84
N PRO A 158 25.79 3.84 2.93
CA PRO A 158 26.50 4.82 2.12
C PRO A 158 25.58 5.53 1.13
N ILE A 159 26.00 6.69 0.64
CA ILE A 159 25.20 7.54 -0.25
C ILE A 159 24.74 6.82 -1.52
N GLN A 160 25.56 5.91 -2.06
CA GLN A 160 25.21 5.10 -3.21
C GLN A 160 23.99 4.22 -2.95
N ASP A 161 23.86 3.65 -1.74
CA ASP A 161 22.71 2.85 -1.35
C ASP A 161 21.46 3.73 -1.18
N VAL A 162 21.61 4.94 -0.64
CA VAL A 162 20.51 5.92 -0.58
C VAL A 162 19.99 6.24 -1.98
N VAL A 163 20.89 6.54 -2.93
CA VAL A 163 20.51 6.81 -4.32
C VAL A 163 19.83 5.61 -4.95
N ALA A 164 20.34 4.39 -4.72
CA ALA A 164 19.72 3.17 -5.22
C ALA A 164 18.31 2.95 -4.64
N HIS A 165 18.09 3.23 -3.36
CA HIS A 165 16.75 3.17 -2.76
C HIS A 165 15.79 4.22 -3.34
N ILE A 166 16.26 5.43 -3.64
CA ILE A 166 15.46 6.46 -4.33
C ILE A 166 15.09 6.00 -5.74
N ALA A 167 16.01 5.34 -6.44
CA ALA A 167 15.77 4.82 -7.79
C ALA A 167 14.96 3.50 -7.83
N GLY A 168 14.61 2.93 -6.68
CA GLY A 168 13.94 1.62 -6.59
C GLY A 168 14.85 0.46 -7.03
N LEU A 169 16.16 0.59 -6.84
CA LEU A 169 17.18 -0.42 -7.23
C LEU A 169 17.68 -1.26 -6.05
N ASN A 170 17.11 -1.07 -4.86
CA ASN A 170 17.37 -1.94 -3.72
C ASN A 170 16.73 -3.33 -3.96
N GLY A 171 17.48 -4.38 -3.62
CA GLY A 171 17.17 -5.76 -3.99
C GLY A 171 17.63 -6.15 -5.41
N ILE A 172 18.20 -5.20 -6.19
CA ILE A 172 18.69 -5.41 -7.55
C ILE A 172 20.20 -5.12 -7.61
N VAL A 173 20.59 -3.87 -7.34
CA VAL A 173 22.00 -3.39 -7.42
C VAL A 173 22.64 -3.34 -6.03
N VAL A 174 21.85 -2.99 -5.03
CA VAL A 174 22.26 -2.97 -3.62
C VAL A 174 21.27 -3.77 -2.78
N PRO A 175 21.67 -4.36 -1.65
CA PRO A 175 20.73 -4.98 -0.74
C PRO A 175 19.79 -3.94 -0.12
N THR A 176 18.59 -4.35 0.26
CA THR A 176 17.72 -3.48 1.06
C THR A 176 18.38 -3.22 2.42
N VAL A 177 18.39 -1.95 2.83
CA VAL A 177 19.02 -1.53 4.09
C VAL A 177 18.37 -2.22 5.29
N ARG A 178 19.19 -2.86 6.14
CA ARG A 178 18.69 -3.62 7.31
C ARG A 178 17.95 -2.75 8.32
N ALA A 179 18.36 -1.47 8.46
CA ALA A 179 17.70 -0.52 9.35
C ALA A 179 16.29 -0.12 8.89
N ASN A 180 15.86 -0.49 7.65
CA ASN A 180 14.51 -0.30 7.14
C ASN A 180 14.16 -1.38 6.10
N ALA A 181 14.14 -2.62 6.55
CA ALA A 181 13.87 -3.78 5.69
C ALA A 181 12.56 -3.64 4.86
N PRO A 182 11.43 -3.10 5.38
CA PRO A 182 10.19 -2.93 4.59
C PRO A 182 10.35 -2.17 3.28
N LEU A 183 11.41 -1.40 3.08
CA LEU A 183 11.66 -0.68 1.81
C LEU A 183 11.86 -1.62 0.61
N TRP A 184 12.00 -2.95 0.82
CA TRP A 184 12.06 -3.91 -0.28
C TRP A 184 10.85 -3.80 -1.24
N SER A 185 9.66 -3.61 -0.70
CA SER A 185 8.42 -3.55 -1.49
C SER A 185 8.28 -2.24 -2.27
N LEU A 186 8.94 -1.18 -1.80
CA LEU A 186 8.89 0.12 -2.46
C LEU A 186 9.63 0.11 -3.81
N ALA A 187 10.69 -0.71 -3.94
CA ALA A 187 11.34 -0.94 -5.23
C ALA A 187 10.32 -1.42 -6.27
N TYR A 188 9.48 -2.41 -5.91
CA TYR A 188 8.41 -2.90 -6.79
C TYR A 188 7.41 -1.80 -7.14
N GLU A 189 6.95 -1.01 -6.16
CA GLU A 189 5.96 0.04 -6.38
C GLU A 189 6.46 1.13 -7.34
N ILE A 190 7.71 1.56 -7.20
CA ILE A 190 8.35 2.52 -8.11
C ILE A 190 8.32 1.97 -9.54
N TRP A 191 8.74 0.72 -9.74
CA TRP A 191 8.81 0.12 -11.06
C TRP A 191 7.45 -0.26 -11.64
N PHE A 192 6.45 -0.58 -10.83
CA PHE A 192 5.05 -0.66 -11.28
C PHE A 192 4.58 0.66 -11.89
N TYR A 193 4.95 1.78 -11.27
CA TYR A 193 4.56 3.10 -11.77
C TYR A 193 5.34 3.49 -13.02
N VAL A 194 6.62 3.18 -13.13
CA VAL A 194 7.41 3.39 -14.36
C VAL A 194 6.82 2.58 -15.50
N LEU A 195 6.62 1.27 -15.31
CA LEU A 195 6.02 0.37 -16.30
C LEU A 195 4.67 0.91 -16.79
N MET A 196 3.78 1.25 -15.86
CA MET A 196 2.42 1.68 -16.19
C MET A 196 2.38 3.08 -16.83
N GLY A 197 3.29 3.97 -16.45
CA GLY A 197 3.44 5.28 -17.08
C GLY A 197 3.90 5.17 -18.53
N CYS A 198 4.94 4.36 -18.80
CA CYS A 198 5.45 4.10 -20.15
C CYS A 198 4.40 3.39 -21.02
N ALA A 199 3.76 2.33 -20.51
CA ALA A 199 2.70 1.62 -21.21
C ALA A 199 1.50 2.54 -21.51
N GLY A 200 1.04 3.29 -20.52
CA GLY A 200 -0.07 4.25 -20.66
C GLY A 200 0.21 5.29 -21.74
N TYR A 201 1.42 5.83 -21.78
CA TYR A 201 1.82 6.78 -22.81
C TYR A 201 1.85 6.14 -24.22
N ALA A 202 2.49 4.97 -24.34
CA ALA A 202 2.61 4.24 -25.58
C ALA A 202 1.24 3.91 -26.21
N PHE A 203 0.32 3.40 -25.39
CA PHE A 203 -1.04 3.07 -25.84
C PHE A 203 -1.88 4.31 -26.15
N SER A 204 -1.72 5.41 -25.41
CA SER A 204 -2.50 6.64 -25.64
C SER A 204 -2.10 7.35 -26.93
N ARG A 205 -0.82 7.32 -27.32
CA ARG A 205 -0.30 7.97 -28.52
C ARG A 205 -0.31 7.07 -29.74
N ARG A 206 -0.62 5.78 -29.61
CA ARG A 206 -0.49 4.76 -30.67
C ARG A 206 0.90 4.77 -31.32
N SER A 207 1.90 5.22 -30.61
CA SER A 207 3.30 5.30 -31.02
C SER A 207 4.19 4.96 -29.84
N LEU A 208 5.33 4.31 -30.11
CA LEU A 208 6.33 3.97 -29.14
C LEU A 208 7.57 4.87 -29.37
N PRO A 209 7.66 6.04 -28.75
CA PRO A 209 8.86 6.85 -28.83
C PRO A 209 10.03 6.12 -28.16
N ALA A 210 11.26 6.36 -28.65
CA ALA A 210 12.46 5.63 -28.21
C ALA A 210 12.60 5.56 -26.67
N TRP A 211 12.33 6.64 -25.96
CA TRP A 211 12.42 6.68 -24.49
C TRP A 211 11.43 5.72 -23.79
N SER A 212 10.24 5.46 -24.37
CA SER A 212 9.30 4.51 -23.78
C SER A 212 9.77 3.06 -23.93
N PHE A 213 10.51 2.73 -25.00
CA PHE A 213 11.20 1.45 -25.13
C PHE A 213 12.25 1.26 -24.03
N PHE A 214 13.04 2.32 -23.75
CA PHE A 214 14.00 2.26 -22.64
C PHE A 214 13.31 2.05 -21.30
N GLY A 215 12.22 2.76 -21.02
CA GLY A 215 11.46 2.58 -19.78
C GLY A 215 10.83 1.19 -19.63
N LEU A 216 10.23 0.66 -20.71
CA LEU A 216 9.67 -0.69 -20.74
C LEU A 216 10.77 -1.76 -20.63
N GLY A 217 11.89 -1.58 -21.35
CA GLY A 217 13.05 -2.47 -21.29
C GLY A 217 13.70 -2.48 -19.93
N ALA A 218 13.88 -1.31 -19.30
CA ALA A 218 14.40 -1.21 -17.92
C ALA A 218 13.45 -1.89 -16.93
N ALA A 219 12.15 -1.70 -17.04
CA ALA A 219 11.18 -2.40 -16.20
C ALA A 219 11.22 -3.92 -16.41
N ALA A 220 11.33 -4.39 -17.65
CA ALA A 220 11.48 -5.82 -17.94
C ALA A 220 12.77 -6.39 -17.33
N LEU A 221 13.90 -5.67 -17.44
CA LEU A 221 15.15 -6.07 -16.82
C LEU A 221 15.03 -6.11 -15.28
N VAL A 222 14.40 -5.13 -14.66
CA VAL A 222 14.16 -5.11 -13.22
C VAL A 222 13.32 -6.31 -12.77
N PHE A 223 12.21 -6.60 -13.48
CA PHE A 223 11.35 -7.74 -13.14
C PHE A 223 11.93 -9.11 -13.57
N SER A 224 13.05 -9.16 -14.27
CA SER A 224 13.82 -10.40 -14.46
C SER A 224 14.68 -10.76 -13.24
N VAL A 225 14.98 -9.77 -12.37
CA VAL A 225 15.72 -9.95 -11.13
C VAL A 225 14.79 -10.00 -9.92
N LEU A 226 13.80 -9.10 -9.87
CA LEU A 226 12.78 -9.08 -8.84
C LEU A 226 11.72 -10.18 -9.11
N GLU A 227 11.06 -10.63 -8.04
CA GLU A 227 10.02 -11.65 -8.14
C GLU A 227 8.82 -11.16 -8.98
N ALA A 228 8.69 -11.67 -10.21
CA ALA A 228 7.66 -11.28 -11.16
C ALA A 228 6.22 -11.54 -10.66
N GLN A 229 6.03 -12.47 -9.69
CA GLN A 229 4.72 -12.74 -9.10
C GLN A 229 4.06 -11.49 -8.52
N TYR A 230 4.83 -10.56 -7.91
CA TYR A 230 4.27 -9.35 -7.33
C TYR A 230 3.77 -8.36 -8.39
N LEU A 231 4.40 -8.34 -9.57
CA LEU A 231 3.87 -7.62 -10.73
C LEU A 231 2.54 -8.23 -11.18
N LEU A 232 2.42 -9.56 -11.21
CA LEU A 232 1.16 -10.23 -11.58
C LEU A 232 0.03 -9.88 -10.60
N PHE A 233 0.31 -9.82 -9.28
CA PHE A 233 -0.68 -9.43 -8.27
C PHE A 233 -1.12 -7.97 -8.46
N TRP A 234 -0.19 -7.08 -8.77
CA TRP A 234 -0.49 -5.69 -9.06
C TRP A 234 -1.32 -5.54 -10.35
N LEU A 235 -0.94 -6.23 -11.44
CA LEU A 235 -1.68 -6.23 -12.70
C LEU A 235 -3.08 -6.82 -12.54
N LEU A 236 -3.25 -7.85 -11.72
CA LEU A 236 -4.57 -8.43 -11.42
C LEU A 236 -5.50 -7.38 -10.81
N GLY A 237 -5.01 -6.58 -9.86
CA GLY A 237 -5.77 -5.44 -9.32
C GLY A 237 -6.16 -4.43 -10.43
N ALA A 238 -5.23 -4.08 -11.31
CA ALA A 238 -5.48 -3.16 -12.41
C ALA A 238 -6.53 -3.69 -13.41
N LEU A 239 -6.45 -4.98 -13.76
CA LEU A 239 -7.39 -5.65 -14.66
C LEU A 239 -8.81 -5.69 -14.07
N VAL A 240 -8.94 -6.05 -12.80
CA VAL A 240 -10.26 -6.10 -12.13
C VAL A 240 -10.89 -4.70 -12.03
N ALA A 241 -10.09 -3.65 -11.85
CA ALA A 241 -10.60 -2.28 -11.88
C ALA A 241 -11.08 -1.86 -13.26
N ALA A 242 -10.45 -2.36 -14.34
CA ALA A 242 -10.84 -2.07 -15.72
C ALA A 242 -12.02 -2.95 -16.21
N TYR A 243 -12.06 -4.19 -15.73
CA TYR A 243 -13.03 -5.23 -16.13
C TYR A 243 -13.61 -5.92 -14.87
N PRO A 244 -14.47 -5.24 -14.10
CA PRO A 244 -14.98 -5.79 -12.85
C PRO A 244 -15.88 -7.00 -13.10
N PRO A 245 -15.71 -8.09 -12.32
CA PRO A 245 -16.64 -9.22 -12.36
C PRO A 245 -18.05 -8.79 -11.94
N ARG A 246 -19.06 -9.33 -12.61
CA ARG A 246 -20.46 -8.96 -12.40
C ARG A 246 -21.23 -9.91 -11.49
N SER A 247 -20.65 -11.05 -11.13
CA SER A 247 -21.32 -12.08 -10.33
C SER A 247 -21.00 -11.91 -8.84
N LEU A 248 -22.02 -11.92 -7.99
CA LEU A 248 -21.87 -11.93 -6.53
C LEU A 248 -21.15 -13.20 -6.05
N TRP A 249 -21.31 -14.33 -6.75
CA TRP A 249 -20.59 -15.56 -6.41
C TRP A 249 -19.07 -15.38 -6.48
N VAL A 250 -18.59 -14.55 -7.41
CA VAL A 250 -17.15 -14.21 -7.50
C VAL A 250 -16.69 -13.46 -6.25
N ALA A 251 -17.51 -12.57 -5.69
CA ALA A 251 -17.18 -11.89 -4.45
C ALA A 251 -17.19 -12.85 -3.24
N TYR A 252 -18.16 -13.75 -3.14
CA TYR A 252 -18.22 -14.74 -2.05
C TYR A 252 -17.03 -15.71 -2.09
N THR A 253 -16.74 -16.29 -3.26
CA THR A 253 -15.54 -17.14 -3.43
C THR A 253 -14.26 -16.34 -3.19
N GLY A 254 -14.26 -15.05 -3.54
CA GLY A 254 -13.18 -14.11 -3.26
C GLY A 254 -12.90 -13.96 -1.76
N VAL A 255 -13.95 -13.84 -0.92
CA VAL A 255 -13.77 -13.80 0.55
C VAL A 255 -13.11 -15.07 1.07
N VAL A 256 -13.61 -16.24 0.63
CA VAL A 256 -13.05 -17.53 1.06
C VAL A 256 -11.60 -17.70 0.63
N ALA A 257 -11.29 -17.35 -0.63
CA ALA A 257 -9.92 -17.42 -1.16
C ALA A 257 -8.99 -16.42 -0.45
N PHE A 258 -9.45 -15.20 -0.17
CA PHE A 258 -8.66 -14.18 0.54
C PHE A 258 -8.31 -14.64 1.95
N ILE A 259 -9.30 -15.04 2.75
CA ILE A 259 -9.09 -15.49 4.14
C ILE A 259 -8.30 -16.80 4.17
N GLY A 260 -8.67 -17.77 3.33
CA GLY A 260 -8.00 -19.06 3.22
C GLY A 260 -6.54 -18.92 2.79
N GLY A 261 -6.28 -18.03 1.81
CA GLY A 261 -4.92 -17.73 1.35
C GLY A 261 -4.06 -17.09 2.45
N ILE A 262 -4.60 -16.15 3.24
CA ILE A 262 -3.89 -15.60 4.42
C ILE A 262 -3.56 -16.74 5.40
N PHE A 263 -4.52 -17.58 5.70
CA PHE A 263 -4.32 -18.68 6.65
C PHE A 263 -3.22 -19.65 6.18
N VAL A 264 -3.26 -20.08 4.92
CA VAL A 264 -2.26 -20.99 4.33
C VAL A 264 -0.88 -20.32 4.27
N SER A 265 -0.80 -19.04 3.83
CA SER A 265 0.46 -18.28 3.84
C SER A 265 1.08 -18.20 5.25
N GLN A 266 0.26 -18.04 6.29
CA GLN A 266 0.71 -18.08 7.68
C GLN A 266 1.23 -19.46 8.12
N MET A 267 0.64 -20.54 7.64
CA MET A 267 1.13 -21.89 7.94
C MET A 267 2.48 -22.18 7.26
N MET A 268 2.74 -21.58 6.10
CA MET A 268 3.98 -21.73 5.33
C MET A 268 5.09 -20.79 5.76
N SER A 269 4.77 -19.66 6.43
CA SER A 269 5.78 -18.69 6.86
C SER A 269 6.60 -19.20 8.06
N ASP A 270 7.77 -18.58 8.31
CA ASP A 270 8.69 -18.96 9.39
C ASP A 270 7.98 -19.10 10.74
N GLY A 271 8.23 -20.23 11.40
CA GLY A 271 7.56 -20.63 12.66
C GLY A 271 6.12 -21.12 12.47
N GLY A 272 5.66 -21.37 11.25
CA GLY A 272 4.43 -22.11 10.96
C GLY A 272 4.68 -23.62 10.84
N PRO A 273 3.62 -24.44 10.88
CA PRO A 273 3.76 -25.92 10.79
C PRO A 273 4.27 -26.39 9.41
N TRP A 274 4.17 -25.54 8.38
CA TRP A 274 4.64 -25.79 7.02
C TRP A 274 5.77 -24.82 6.62
N ALA A 275 6.57 -24.38 7.60
CA ALA A 275 7.72 -23.52 7.33
C ALA A 275 8.70 -24.22 6.37
N GLY A 276 9.23 -23.44 5.42
CA GLY A 276 10.12 -23.93 4.37
C GLY A 276 9.43 -24.23 3.02
N TYR A 277 8.11 -24.25 2.96
CA TYR A 277 7.39 -24.23 1.68
C TYR A 277 7.28 -22.81 1.12
N ALA A 278 7.30 -22.67 -0.21
CA ALA A 278 7.14 -21.39 -0.88
C ALA A 278 5.72 -20.83 -0.65
N THR A 279 5.62 -19.58 -0.19
CA THR A 279 4.31 -18.93 0.06
C THR A 279 3.60 -18.47 -1.22
N GLY A 280 4.30 -18.37 -2.34
CA GLY A 280 3.79 -17.85 -3.61
C GLY A 280 2.43 -18.38 -4.05
N PRO A 281 2.13 -19.68 -4.01
CA PRO A 281 0.81 -20.21 -4.35
C PRO A 281 -0.31 -19.72 -3.41
N ALA A 282 -0.03 -19.64 -2.10
CA ALA A 282 -0.98 -19.13 -1.11
C ALA A 282 -1.21 -17.63 -1.30
N ASP A 283 -0.16 -16.87 -1.56
CA ASP A 283 -0.22 -15.44 -1.87
C ASP A 283 -1.00 -15.19 -3.16
N ALA A 284 -0.84 -16.04 -4.18
CA ALA A 284 -1.61 -15.94 -5.42
C ALA A 284 -3.11 -16.17 -5.21
N ILE A 285 -3.48 -17.19 -4.43
CA ILE A 285 -4.89 -17.46 -4.05
C ILE A 285 -5.47 -16.27 -3.28
N MET A 286 -4.72 -15.77 -2.30
CA MET A 286 -5.12 -14.60 -1.51
C MET A 286 -5.31 -13.35 -2.37
N CYS A 287 -4.35 -13.04 -3.25
CA CYS A 287 -4.42 -11.87 -4.13
C CYS A 287 -5.54 -11.97 -5.16
N ALA A 288 -5.79 -13.16 -5.71
CA ALA A 288 -6.92 -13.42 -6.59
C ALA A 288 -8.25 -13.24 -5.85
N GLY A 289 -8.35 -13.77 -4.63
CA GLY A 289 -9.51 -13.58 -3.76
C GLY A 289 -9.79 -12.12 -3.44
N LEU A 290 -8.76 -11.37 -3.06
CA LEU A 290 -8.88 -9.94 -2.81
C LEU A 290 -9.30 -9.18 -4.07
N ALA A 291 -8.66 -9.42 -5.21
CA ALA A 291 -8.99 -8.75 -6.46
C ALA A 291 -10.45 -9.00 -6.86
N ALA A 292 -10.94 -10.24 -6.71
CA ALA A 292 -12.34 -10.60 -6.95
C ALA A 292 -13.32 -9.86 -6.02
N LEU A 293 -12.89 -9.56 -4.79
CA LEU A 293 -13.69 -8.88 -3.77
C LEU A 293 -13.73 -7.35 -3.95
N LEU A 294 -12.67 -6.73 -4.47
CA LEU A 294 -12.53 -5.26 -4.53
C LEU A 294 -13.73 -4.53 -5.16
N PRO A 295 -14.33 -4.98 -6.28
CA PRO A 295 -15.50 -4.31 -6.86
C PRO A 295 -16.73 -4.31 -5.94
N ALA A 296 -16.93 -5.39 -5.18
CA ALA A 296 -18.02 -5.47 -4.19
C ALA A 296 -17.78 -4.51 -3.01
N LEU A 297 -16.53 -4.32 -2.60
CA LEU A 297 -16.15 -3.37 -1.55
C LEU A 297 -16.32 -1.90 -1.97
N CYS A 298 -16.38 -1.61 -3.26
CA CYS A 298 -16.70 -0.28 -3.79
C CYS A 298 -18.21 0.02 -3.79
N HIS A 299 -19.05 -0.91 -3.38
CA HIS A 299 -20.51 -0.73 -3.38
C HIS A 299 -20.96 0.20 -2.24
N GLU A 300 -22.05 0.93 -2.47
CA GLU A 300 -22.60 1.90 -1.51
C GLU A 300 -22.96 1.25 -0.16
N GLN A 301 -23.43 0.00 -0.17
CA GLN A 301 -23.75 -0.72 1.05
C GLN A 301 -22.54 -0.94 1.96
N ALA A 302 -21.36 -1.26 1.40
CA ALA A 302 -20.14 -1.40 2.18
C ALA A 302 -19.75 -0.07 2.85
N ASN A 303 -19.91 1.05 2.15
CA ASN A 303 -19.67 2.37 2.69
C ASN A 303 -20.64 2.73 3.83
N ARG A 304 -21.94 2.44 3.67
CA ARG A 304 -22.95 2.70 4.71
C ARG A 304 -22.67 1.92 6.01
N ILE A 305 -22.26 0.66 5.91
CA ILE A 305 -21.92 -0.18 7.08
C ILE A 305 -20.74 0.42 7.84
N LEU A 306 -19.75 0.97 7.14
CA LEU A 306 -18.51 1.52 7.72
C LEU A 306 -18.61 2.99 8.12
N GLU A 307 -19.69 3.68 7.74
CA GLU A 307 -19.85 5.13 8.00
C GLU A 307 -19.72 5.52 9.48
N PRO A 308 -20.24 4.76 10.47
CA PRO A 308 -20.03 5.08 11.88
C PRO A 308 -18.55 5.15 12.30
N ALA A 309 -17.67 4.41 11.59
CA ALA A 309 -16.23 4.40 11.82
C ALA A 309 -15.44 5.18 10.75
N ALA A 310 -16.08 6.04 9.97
CA ALA A 310 -15.46 6.72 8.83
C ALA A 310 -14.25 7.58 9.24
N TRP A 311 -14.32 8.31 10.36
CA TRP A 311 -13.23 9.16 10.80
C TRP A 311 -11.94 8.37 11.13
N PRO A 312 -11.93 7.35 12.01
CA PRO A 312 -10.73 6.57 12.27
C PRO A 312 -10.24 5.81 11.03
N ILE A 313 -11.12 5.27 10.19
CA ILE A 313 -10.76 4.58 8.95
C ILE A 313 -10.00 5.54 8.01
N ARG A 314 -10.56 6.71 7.72
CA ARG A 314 -9.93 7.72 6.85
C ARG A 314 -8.61 8.24 7.44
N SER A 315 -8.56 8.47 8.75
CA SER A 315 -7.36 8.93 9.43
C SER A 315 -6.22 7.92 9.32
N LEU A 316 -6.50 6.65 9.59
CA LEU A 316 -5.52 5.56 9.49
C LEU A 316 -5.08 5.34 8.04
N SER A 317 -6.00 5.37 7.09
CA SER A 317 -5.70 5.28 5.65
C SER A 317 -4.82 6.43 5.18
N ALA A 318 -5.09 7.65 5.65
CA ALA A 318 -4.34 8.84 5.26
C ALA A 318 -2.87 8.80 5.70
N MET A 319 -2.57 8.17 6.84
CA MET A 319 -1.21 8.03 7.38
C MET A 319 -0.55 6.68 7.05
N SER A 320 -1.20 5.84 6.24
CA SER A 320 -0.76 4.46 5.98
C SER A 320 0.65 4.36 5.39
N TYR A 321 1.03 5.28 4.52
CA TYR A 321 2.36 5.30 3.92
C TYR A 321 3.43 5.73 4.94
N SER A 322 3.16 6.75 5.76
CA SER A 322 4.05 7.13 6.87
C SER A 322 4.19 5.99 7.89
N LEU A 323 3.09 5.30 8.26
CA LEU A 323 3.17 4.11 9.09
C LEU A 323 4.10 3.07 8.48
N TYR A 324 4.00 2.84 7.17
CA TYR A 324 4.78 1.82 6.47
C TYR A 324 6.29 2.13 6.44
N ILE A 325 6.69 3.36 6.14
CA ILE A 325 8.10 3.68 5.89
C ILE A 325 8.89 4.16 7.13
N PHE A 326 8.20 4.61 8.20
CA PHE A 326 8.86 5.16 9.39
C PHE A 326 8.87 4.25 10.61
N HIS A 327 7.94 3.28 10.74
CA HIS A 327 7.87 2.44 11.94
C HIS A 327 9.12 1.60 12.17
N TYR A 328 9.68 1.02 11.10
CA TYR A 328 10.75 0.04 11.19
C TYR A 328 12.08 0.63 11.73
N PRO A 329 12.62 1.74 11.19
CA PRO A 329 13.83 2.36 11.74
C PRO A 329 13.64 2.76 13.22
N VAL A 330 12.43 3.21 13.61
CA VAL A 330 12.15 3.51 15.02
C VAL A 330 12.23 2.25 15.88
N LEU A 331 11.67 1.12 15.42
CA LEU A 331 11.77 -0.17 16.12
C LEU A 331 13.22 -0.64 16.26
N VAL A 332 14.00 -0.56 15.18
CA VAL A 332 15.43 -0.90 15.19
C VAL A 332 16.18 -0.07 16.24
N TYR A 333 15.97 1.25 16.22
CA TYR A 333 16.62 2.16 17.17
C TYR A 333 16.28 1.86 18.64
N LEU A 334 14.98 1.71 18.94
CA LEU A 334 14.50 1.44 20.29
C LEU A 334 14.98 0.09 20.81
N THR A 335 14.98 -0.93 19.94
CA THR A 335 15.39 -2.28 20.33
C THR A 335 16.90 -2.37 20.58
N ALA A 336 17.70 -1.73 19.74
CA ALA A 336 19.15 -1.77 19.88
C ALA A 336 19.67 -0.98 21.11
N ASN A 337 19.01 0.15 21.44
CA ASN A 337 19.58 1.10 22.42
C ASN A 337 18.87 1.09 23.79
N TYR A 338 17.59 0.68 23.86
CA TYR A 338 16.81 0.89 25.09
C TYR A 338 16.01 -0.33 25.54
N MET A 339 15.43 -1.10 24.64
CA MET A 339 14.45 -2.12 24.94
C MET A 339 14.70 -3.39 24.10
N PRO A 340 15.68 -4.23 24.45
CA PRO A 340 15.92 -5.48 23.71
C PRO A 340 14.66 -6.37 23.71
N ALA A 341 14.62 -7.33 22.77
CA ALA A 341 13.54 -8.31 22.74
C ALA A 341 13.50 -9.13 24.05
N ALA A 342 12.31 -9.34 24.56
CA ALA A 342 12.11 -10.13 25.77
C ALA A 342 12.22 -11.64 25.46
N PRO A 343 12.67 -12.48 26.41
CA PRO A 343 12.76 -13.93 26.21
C PRO A 343 11.40 -14.66 26.30
N GLY A 344 10.34 -13.99 26.79
CA GLY A 344 9.00 -14.55 27.00
C GLY A 344 7.96 -13.46 27.23
N LEU A 345 6.75 -13.82 27.66
CA LEU A 345 5.59 -12.93 27.83
C LEU A 345 5.48 -12.29 29.24
N GLY A 346 6.58 -12.09 29.96
CA GLY A 346 6.55 -11.41 31.25
C GLY A 346 6.11 -9.92 31.13
N ASP A 347 5.83 -9.28 32.27
CA ASP A 347 5.34 -7.89 32.35
C ASP A 347 6.23 -6.89 31.62
N GLY A 348 7.56 -7.10 31.61
CA GLY A 348 8.50 -6.29 30.84
C GLY A 348 8.33 -6.40 29.33
N ALA A 349 7.91 -7.56 28.82
CA ALA A 349 7.66 -7.78 27.39
C ALA A 349 6.43 -7.01 26.91
N ILE A 350 5.34 -7.06 27.67
CA ILE A 350 4.10 -6.32 27.35
C ILE A 350 4.36 -4.81 27.43
N THR A 351 5.05 -4.36 28.46
CA THR A 351 5.44 -2.95 28.60
C THR A 351 6.29 -2.50 27.43
N SER A 352 7.31 -3.29 27.04
CA SER A 352 8.17 -3.00 25.88
C SER A 352 7.35 -2.92 24.59
N LEU A 353 6.44 -3.86 24.35
CA LEU A 353 5.55 -3.86 23.19
C LEU A 353 4.67 -2.60 23.14
N VAL A 354 4.03 -2.22 24.24
CA VAL A 354 3.15 -1.05 24.31
C VAL A 354 3.94 0.24 24.12
N VAL A 355 5.07 0.40 24.81
CA VAL A 355 5.90 1.61 24.71
C VAL A 355 6.50 1.75 23.30
N LYS A 356 7.10 0.69 22.75
CA LYS A 356 7.62 0.72 21.37
C LYS A 356 6.50 1.06 20.37
N GLY A 357 5.32 0.43 20.51
CA GLY A 357 4.18 0.69 19.65
C GLY A 357 3.71 2.14 19.71
N ALA A 358 3.59 2.69 20.91
CA ALA A 358 3.19 4.08 21.14
C ALA A 358 4.20 5.07 20.53
N VAL A 359 5.50 4.86 20.78
CA VAL A 359 6.56 5.71 20.21
C VAL A 359 6.59 5.62 18.69
N CYS A 360 6.52 4.40 18.12
CA CYS A 360 6.44 4.22 16.65
C CYS A 360 5.24 4.96 16.05
N PHE A 361 4.06 4.81 16.66
CA PHE A 361 2.85 5.47 16.17
C PHE A 361 2.96 6.99 16.27
N ALA A 362 3.48 7.52 17.37
CA ALA A 362 3.69 8.95 17.57
C ALA A 362 4.68 9.54 16.53
N VAL A 363 5.81 8.87 16.30
CA VAL A 363 6.80 9.29 15.28
C VAL A 363 6.17 9.25 13.89
N CYS A 364 5.50 8.17 13.52
CA CYS A 364 4.79 8.06 12.23
C CYS A 364 3.75 9.17 12.05
N LEU A 365 3.00 9.52 13.11
CA LEU A 365 2.03 10.61 13.08
C LEU A 365 2.70 11.98 12.84
N VAL A 366 3.83 12.24 13.49
CA VAL A 366 4.60 13.49 13.27
C VAL A 366 5.05 13.58 11.82
N PHE A 367 5.65 12.53 11.26
CA PHE A 367 6.10 12.53 9.87
C PHE A 367 4.93 12.60 8.87
N TYR A 368 3.79 11.98 9.17
CA TYR A 368 2.56 12.16 8.40
C TYR A 368 2.14 13.63 8.35
N LEU A 369 2.08 14.31 9.48
CA LEU A 369 1.68 15.72 9.56
C LEU A 369 2.66 16.65 8.83
N LEU A 370 3.94 16.36 8.90
CA LEU A 370 4.99 17.19 8.28
C LEU A 370 5.08 16.98 6.76
N PHE A 371 4.95 15.76 6.27
CA PHE A 371 5.24 15.40 4.89
C PHE A 371 4.04 14.82 4.14
N GLU A 372 3.49 13.67 4.54
CA GLU A 372 2.48 12.97 3.75
C GLU A 372 1.20 13.79 3.59
N ARG A 373 0.72 14.44 4.64
CA ARG A 373 -0.46 15.32 4.61
C ARG A 373 -0.32 16.47 3.61
N ARG A 374 0.90 16.92 3.34
CA ARG A 374 1.18 18.04 2.44
C ARG A 374 1.33 17.64 0.97
N THR A 375 1.37 16.34 0.67
CA THR A 375 1.57 15.80 -0.69
C THR A 375 0.57 16.37 -1.70
N VAL A 376 -0.71 16.46 -1.32
CA VAL A 376 -1.76 16.96 -2.21
C VAL A 376 -1.57 18.46 -2.52
N ALA A 377 -1.22 19.27 -1.51
CA ALA A 377 -0.99 20.70 -1.71
C ALA A 377 0.24 20.94 -2.60
N PHE A 378 1.32 20.19 -2.36
CA PHE A 378 2.56 20.27 -3.14
C PHE A 378 2.33 19.86 -4.60
N ARG A 379 1.67 18.72 -4.83
CA ARG A 379 1.25 18.26 -6.14
C ARG A 379 0.42 19.30 -6.91
N ASN A 380 -0.57 19.91 -6.25
CA ASN A 380 -1.44 20.90 -6.90
C ASN A 380 -0.67 22.16 -7.29
N ARG A 381 0.36 22.56 -6.53
CA ARG A 381 1.25 23.68 -6.90
C ARG A 381 2.02 23.36 -8.18
N ILE A 382 2.64 22.17 -8.26
CA ILE A 382 3.41 21.76 -9.45
C ILE A 382 2.48 21.68 -10.67
N ASN A 383 1.35 21.00 -10.56
CA ASN A 383 0.41 20.86 -11.67
C ASN A 383 -0.22 22.21 -12.09
N GLY A 384 -0.40 23.16 -11.19
CA GLY A 384 -0.86 24.52 -11.49
C GLY A 384 0.19 25.39 -12.21
N THR A 385 1.48 25.19 -11.92
CA THR A 385 2.58 25.88 -12.62
C THR A 385 2.87 25.32 -14.01
N VAL A 386 2.51 24.06 -14.25
CA VAL A 386 2.70 23.37 -15.52
C VAL A 386 1.57 23.66 -16.51
N SER A 387 0.39 24.05 -16.02
CA SER A 387 -0.79 24.40 -16.84
C SER A 387 -0.87 25.89 -17.22
N ALA A 388 0.07 26.70 -16.73
CA ALA A 388 0.22 28.14 -17.03
C ALA A 388 1.37 28.36 -18.03
#